data_cdcbfbd21f60e636902bae8d5c9241ed
#
_entry.id   cdcbfbd21f60e636902bae8d5c9241ed
#
_cell.length_a   1.000
_cell.length_b   1.000
_cell.length_c   1.000
_cell.angle_alpha   90.00
_cell.angle_beta   90.00
_cell.angle_gamma   90.00
#
_symmetry.space_group_name_H-M   'P 1'
#
loop_
_entity.id
_entity.type
_entity.pdbx_description
1 polymer ?
#
loop_
_entity_poly.entity_id
_entity_poly.type
_entity_poly.pdbx_seq_one_letter_code
_entity_poly.pdbx_strand_id
1 'polypeptide(L)'
;LGSDWNDMLSNVCKKGEGESVFVAQMLVLACKQMKELCKITSRDYDKYDEIIKTQTALVHDKFFDKEWYVRAVTDEGLKLGKSGDECAEIWINSQSWAVMSGIADKEKGKKAMDSVFKKLDCGYGLLKLAPPLRRNYPSKENELTFAQPGIGENGGVFCHANAWAIIAECMLGDNERAFALYKELIPDEIIKKFGVELYNAEPYVYASNIRGPQAFDAGQAGVSWLSGTAAWMVVAVMQYIFGIKPEYDGLKIQPCIPDEWEKVTVKRRFRGTDYTIIIDNSAKAGNRVKEIKVKNAVIRNGCVSSDAKTAEITVITG
;
A
#
# COMPACT_ATOMS: atom_id res chain seq x y z
N LEU A 1 12.16 17.13 -10.56
CA LEU A 1 11.13 16.15 -10.96
C LEU A 1 10.06 16.82 -11.80
N GLY A 2 9.82 16.36 -13.02
CA GLY A 2 8.78 16.91 -13.89
C GLY A 2 7.38 16.38 -13.55
N SER A 3 7.25 15.29 -12.83
CA SER A 3 5.99 14.70 -12.39
C SER A 3 6.20 13.63 -11.31
N ASP A 4 5.11 13.25 -10.70
CA ASP A 4 4.98 12.22 -9.68
C ASP A 4 3.80 11.33 -10.06
N TRP A 5 3.55 10.23 -9.37
CA TRP A 5 2.33 9.44 -9.55
C TRP A 5 1.06 10.24 -9.22
N ASN A 6 1.16 11.25 -8.36
CA ASN A 6 0.11 12.24 -8.17
C ASN A 6 0.25 13.33 -9.23
N ASP A 7 -0.64 13.36 -10.20
CA ASP A 7 -0.61 14.33 -11.30
C ASP A 7 -0.63 15.79 -10.81
N MET A 8 -1.32 16.05 -9.69
CA MET A 8 -1.39 17.37 -9.08
C MET A 8 -0.02 17.91 -8.63
N LEU A 9 0.98 17.05 -8.36
CA LEU A 9 2.31 17.48 -7.96
C LEU A 9 3.20 17.92 -9.12
N SER A 10 2.75 17.81 -10.36
CA SER A 10 3.50 18.26 -11.55
C SER A 10 3.86 19.76 -11.50
N ASN A 11 3.08 20.55 -10.77
CA ASN A 11 3.28 22.00 -10.69
C ASN A 11 4.29 22.45 -9.65
N VAL A 12 4.72 21.60 -8.72
CA VAL A 12 5.63 22.01 -7.62
C VAL A 12 7.10 21.81 -7.91
N CYS A 13 7.43 21.17 -9.02
CA CYS A 13 8.81 20.82 -9.39
C CYS A 13 9.14 21.30 -10.82
N LYS A 14 8.65 22.46 -11.23
CA LYS A 14 8.83 23.02 -12.60
C LYS A 14 10.27 23.39 -12.91
N LYS A 15 11.05 23.79 -11.90
CA LYS A 15 12.46 24.16 -12.02
C LYS A 15 13.39 22.94 -11.92
N GLY A 16 12.86 21.78 -11.51
CA GLY A 16 13.61 20.55 -11.33
C GLY A 16 14.39 20.43 -10.02
N GLU A 17 14.18 21.34 -9.08
CA GLU A 17 14.80 21.34 -7.74
C GLU A 17 13.91 20.67 -6.68
N GLY A 18 12.61 20.55 -6.94
CA GLY A 18 11.67 19.89 -6.04
C GLY A 18 11.86 18.36 -6.01
N GLU A 19 11.51 17.75 -4.88
CA GLU A 19 11.71 16.32 -4.62
C GLU A 19 10.45 15.65 -4.11
N SER A 20 10.20 14.42 -4.56
CA SER A 20 9.13 13.56 -4.06
C SER A 20 9.68 12.54 -3.07
N VAL A 21 9.24 12.62 -1.82
CA VAL A 21 9.59 11.62 -0.78
C VAL A 21 9.03 10.25 -1.14
N PHE A 22 7.82 10.20 -1.70
CA PHE A 22 7.21 8.97 -2.19
C PHE A 22 8.04 8.30 -3.30
N VAL A 23 8.54 9.06 -4.26
CA VAL A 23 9.39 8.51 -5.35
C VAL A 23 10.74 8.03 -4.79
N ALA A 24 11.32 8.72 -3.80
CA ALA A 24 12.53 8.26 -3.12
C ALA A 24 12.30 6.90 -2.40
N GLN A 25 11.11 6.71 -1.80
CA GLN A 25 10.74 5.43 -1.20
C GLN A 25 10.58 4.33 -2.26
N MET A 26 9.96 4.63 -3.40
CA MET A 26 9.89 3.69 -4.54
C MET A 26 11.28 3.31 -5.06
N LEU A 27 12.18 4.27 -5.17
CA LEU A 27 13.56 4.03 -5.58
C LEU A 27 14.28 3.04 -4.67
N VAL A 28 14.11 3.18 -3.35
CA VAL A 28 14.70 2.25 -2.37
C VAL A 28 14.17 0.82 -2.57
N LEU A 29 12.86 0.66 -2.77
CA LEU A 29 12.29 -0.67 -3.06
C LEU A 29 12.83 -1.24 -4.37
N ALA A 30 12.88 -0.46 -5.43
CA ALA A 30 13.41 -0.87 -6.72
C ALA A 30 14.89 -1.29 -6.61
N CYS A 31 15.71 -0.52 -5.88
CA CYS A 31 17.12 -0.87 -5.62
C CYS A 31 17.26 -2.17 -4.83
N LYS A 32 16.40 -2.42 -3.82
CA LYS A 32 16.37 -3.70 -3.09
C LYS A 32 16.09 -4.88 -4.03
N GLN A 33 15.10 -4.76 -4.91
CA GLN A 33 14.76 -5.79 -5.90
C GLN A 33 15.89 -6.00 -6.92
N MET A 34 16.48 -4.91 -7.43
CA MET A 34 17.63 -5.00 -8.34
C MET A 34 18.85 -5.64 -7.69
N LYS A 35 19.11 -5.35 -6.41
CA LYS A 35 20.18 -6.01 -5.65
C LYS A 35 19.97 -7.53 -5.57
N GLU A 36 18.75 -7.99 -5.29
CA GLU A 36 18.43 -9.42 -5.29
C GLU A 36 18.65 -10.05 -6.66
N LEU A 37 18.19 -9.40 -7.72
CA LEU A 37 18.41 -9.87 -9.09
C LEU A 37 19.90 -9.95 -9.43
N CYS A 38 20.68 -8.95 -9.04
CA CYS A 38 22.14 -8.96 -9.25
C CYS A 38 22.81 -10.12 -8.51
N LYS A 39 22.41 -10.42 -7.28
CA LYS A 39 22.92 -11.59 -6.52
C LYS A 39 22.67 -12.90 -7.26
N ILE A 40 21.44 -13.10 -7.76
CA ILE A 40 21.04 -14.31 -8.48
C ILE A 40 21.82 -14.44 -9.80
N THR A 41 22.09 -13.33 -10.47
CA THR A 41 22.80 -13.29 -11.74
C THR A 41 24.31 -13.09 -11.61
N SER A 42 24.86 -13.13 -10.38
CA SER A 42 26.29 -12.92 -10.07
C SER A 42 26.83 -11.59 -10.64
N ARG A 43 26.04 -10.53 -10.56
CA ARG A 43 26.41 -9.18 -10.97
C ARG A 43 26.73 -8.31 -9.75
N ASP A 44 27.55 -7.29 -9.95
CA ASP A 44 27.83 -6.27 -8.96
C ASP A 44 26.57 -5.47 -8.59
N TYR A 45 26.40 -5.19 -7.29
CA TYR A 45 25.24 -4.46 -6.74
C TYR A 45 25.62 -3.33 -5.77
N ASP A 46 26.89 -2.98 -5.62
CA ASP A 46 27.36 -1.99 -4.64
C ASP A 46 26.66 -0.63 -4.82
N LYS A 47 26.43 -0.20 -6.07
CA LYS A 47 25.70 1.03 -6.36
C LYS A 47 24.27 1.04 -5.78
N TYR A 48 23.59 -0.10 -5.74
CA TYR A 48 22.26 -0.20 -5.17
C TYR A 48 22.30 -0.12 -3.65
N ASP A 49 23.32 -0.70 -3.01
CA ASP A 49 23.53 -0.60 -1.57
C ASP A 49 23.79 0.84 -1.14
N GLU A 50 24.60 1.57 -1.88
CA GLU A 50 24.86 2.98 -1.65
C GLU A 50 23.60 3.83 -1.75
N ILE A 51 22.79 3.64 -2.81
CA ILE A 51 21.53 4.34 -2.98
C ILE A 51 20.56 4.01 -1.84
N ILE A 52 20.39 2.73 -1.49
CA ILE A 52 19.51 2.31 -0.39
C ILE A 52 19.92 2.99 0.92
N LYS A 53 21.21 2.95 1.26
CA LYS A 53 21.75 3.54 2.48
C LYS A 53 21.53 5.05 2.52
N THR A 54 21.92 5.73 1.45
CA THR A 54 21.86 7.20 1.37
C THR A 54 20.43 7.70 1.40
N GLN A 55 19.53 7.11 0.58
CA GLN A 55 18.13 7.53 0.52
C GLN A 55 17.38 7.20 1.82
N THR A 56 17.66 6.05 2.43
CA THR A 56 17.05 5.70 3.73
C THR A 56 17.43 6.72 4.80
N ALA A 57 18.72 7.05 4.93
CA ALA A 57 19.18 8.04 5.90
C ALA A 57 18.55 9.42 5.63
N LEU A 58 18.57 9.87 4.38
CA LEU A 58 18.00 11.17 3.98
C LEU A 58 16.51 11.27 4.34
N VAL A 59 15.72 10.25 4.02
CA VAL A 59 14.28 10.25 4.29
C VAL A 59 14.00 10.22 5.80
N HIS A 60 14.78 9.45 6.57
CA HIS A 60 14.64 9.42 8.02
C HIS A 60 14.99 10.76 8.69
N ASP A 61 16.11 11.36 8.28
CA ASP A 61 16.66 12.52 8.99
C ASP A 61 15.93 13.81 8.62
N LYS A 62 15.48 13.93 7.37
CA LYS A 62 14.93 15.19 6.87
C LYS A 62 13.42 15.19 6.66
N PHE A 63 12.81 14.01 6.50
CA PHE A 63 11.42 13.93 6.03
C PHE A 63 10.47 13.16 6.94
N PHE A 64 10.93 12.64 8.08
CA PHE A 64 10.04 12.18 9.15
C PHE A 64 9.71 13.37 10.07
N ASP A 65 8.45 13.82 10.05
CA ASP A 65 7.98 14.97 10.82
C ASP A 65 7.09 14.53 11.99
N LYS A 66 7.68 14.40 13.16
CA LYS A 66 7.04 13.98 14.43
C LYS A 66 6.45 12.57 14.40
N GLU A 67 5.38 12.34 13.61
CA GLU A 67 4.62 11.09 13.61
C GLU A 67 4.49 10.46 12.20
N TRP A 68 4.78 11.21 11.12
CA TRP A 68 4.64 10.72 9.74
C TRP A 68 5.67 11.33 8.78
N TYR A 69 5.74 10.83 7.56
CA TYR A 69 6.63 11.32 6.51
C TYR A 69 5.95 12.42 5.69
N VAL A 70 6.64 13.51 5.43
CA VAL A 70 6.18 14.55 4.51
C VAL A 70 6.04 13.98 3.10
N ARG A 71 5.25 14.64 2.26
CA ARG A 71 4.94 14.15 0.92
C ARG A 71 5.97 14.53 -0.14
N ALA A 72 6.36 15.78 -0.14
CA ALA A 72 7.27 16.34 -1.14
C ALA A 72 7.92 17.63 -0.64
N VAL A 73 8.91 18.09 -1.39
CA VAL A 73 9.51 19.44 -1.24
C VAL A 73 9.36 20.16 -2.57
N THR A 74 8.91 21.42 -2.54
CA THR A 74 8.80 22.25 -3.75
C THR A 74 10.15 22.77 -4.22
N ASP A 75 10.20 23.35 -5.43
CA ASP A 75 11.40 24.01 -5.97
C ASP A 75 11.91 25.15 -5.04
N GLU A 76 11.04 25.72 -4.21
CA GLU A 76 11.38 26.76 -3.24
C GLU A 76 11.76 26.19 -1.85
N GLY A 77 11.85 24.88 -1.72
CA GLY A 77 12.21 24.22 -0.46
C GLY A 77 11.06 24.08 0.55
N LEU A 78 9.81 24.37 0.17
CA LEU A 78 8.65 24.21 1.04
C LEU A 78 8.31 22.72 1.17
N LYS A 79 8.24 22.20 2.40
CA LYS A 79 7.78 20.85 2.68
C LYS A 79 6.25 20.77 2.63
N LEU A 80 5.72 19.86 1.83
CA LEU A 80 4.30 19.56 1.73
C LEU A 80 3.95 18.33 2.58
N GLY A 81 2.89 18.42 3.35
CA GLY A 81 2.44 17.31 4.20
C GLY A 81 3.14 17.23 5.54
N LYS A 82 3.49 18.36 6.12
CA LYS A 82 4.06 18.46 7.47
C LYS A 82 2.99 18.71 8.53
N SER A 83 3.29 18.37 9.75
CA SER A 83 2.44 18.62 10.93
C SER A 83 2.14 20.11 11.09
N GLY A 84 0.87 20.46 11.19
CA GLY A 84 0.37 21.81 11.33
C GLY A 84 0.10 22.56 10.03
N ASP A 85 0.23 21.90 8.88
CA ASP A 85 -0.21 22.49 7.62
C ASP A 85 -1.73 22.66 7.61
N GLU A 86 -2.21 23.82 7.11
CA GLU A 86 -3.64 24.13 7.06
C GLU A 86 -4.43 23.25 6.08
N CYS A 87 -3.75 22.69 5.08
CA CYS A 87 -4.32 21.74 4.14
C CYS A 87 -3.24 20.72 3.72
N ALA A 88 -3.68 19.55 3.29
CA ALA A 88 -2.81 18.44 2.89
C ALA A 88 -1.73 18.11 3.95
N GLU A 89 -2.09 18.21 5.23
CA GLU A 89 -1.19 17.97 6.37
C GLU A 89 -0.61 16.56 6.36
N ILE A 90 -1.40 15.59 5.92
CA ILE A 90 -0.96 14.19 5.80
C ILE A 90 -1.43 13.59 4.48
N TRP A 91 -0.58 12.72 3.89
CA TRP A 91 -0.83 12.01 2.65
C TRP A 91 -0.62 10.52 2.86
N ILE A 92 -1.54 9.70 2.35
CA ILE A 92 -1.48 8.24 2.49
C ILE A 92 -0.24 7.62 1.84
N ASN A 93 0.20 8.14 0.69
CA ASN A 93 1.28 7.56 -0.11
C ASN A 93 2.61 7.43 0.64
N SER A 94 3.10 8.54 1.22
CA SER A 94 4.40 8.54 1.89
C SER A 94 4.43 7.67 3.14
N GLN A 95 3.28 7.36 3.74
CA GLN A 95 3.22 6.51 4.93
C GLN A 95 3.24 5.04 4.54
N SER A 96 2.34 4.62 3.66
CA SER A 96 2.29 3.23 3.19
C SER A 96 3.58 2.80 2.49
N TRP A 97 4.16 3.67 1.65
CA TRP A 97 5.39 3.36 0.93
C TRP A 97 6.66 3.44 1.79
N ALA A 98 6.66 4.21 2.89
CA ALA A 98 7.74 4.13 3.87
C ALA A 98 7.84 2.72 4.48
N VAL A 99 6.69 2.09 4.75
CA VAL A 99 6.61 0.70 5.22
C VAL A 99 6.96 -0.27 4.10
N MET A 100 6.31 -0.17 2.94
CA MET A 100 6.50 -1.09 1.81
C MET A 100 7.93 -1.12 1.30
N SER A 101 8.61 0.02 1.26
CA SER A 101 10.02 0.11 0.87
C SER A 101 10.99 -0.39 1.95
N GLY A 102 10.50 -0.52 3.20
CA GLY A 102 11.32 -0.81 4.36
C GLY A 102 12.32 0.31 4.68
N ILE A 103 11.98 1.56 4.32
CA ILE A 103 12.65 2.75 4.87
C ILE A 103 12.23 2.92 6.31
N ALA A 104 10.93 2.88 6.61
CA ALA A 104 10.46 2.93 7.97
C ALA A 104 10.86 1.66 8.73
N ASP A 105 11.48 1.82 9.90
CA ASP A 105 11.52 0.76 10.90
C ASP A 105 10.10 0.48 11.44
N LYS A 106 9.95 -0.57 12.22
CA LYS A 106 8.63 -0.99 12.73
C LYS A 106 7.95 0.08 13.57
N GLU A 107 8.70 0.84 14.38
CA GLU A 107 8.17 1.87 15.26
C GLU A 107 7.66 3.07 14.46
N LYS A 108 8.50 3.62 13.57
CA LYS A 108 8.11 4.75 12.71
C LYS A 108 7.01 4.36 11.73
N GLY A 109 7.07 3.14 11.17
CA GLY A 109 6.04 2.62 10.29
C GLY A 109 4.68 2.56 10.99
N LYS A 110 4.65 2.02 12.22
CA LYS A 110 3.43 1.98 13.02
C LYS A 110 2.90 3.39 13.35
N LYS A 111 3.77 4.31 13.79
CA LYS A 111 3.40 5.70 14.05
C LYS A 111 2.78 6.37 12.83
N ALA A 112 3.41 6.19 11.66
CA ALA A 112 2.94 6.79 10.42
C ALA A 112 1.57 6.23 10.01
N MET A 113 1.37 4.92 10.09
CA MET A 113 0.09 4.30 9.77
C MET A 113 -0.99 4.58 10.82
N ASP A 114 -0.67 4.65 12.11
CA ASP A 114 -1.61 5.11 13.15
C ASP A 114 -2.09 6.55 12.87
N SER A 115 -1.20 7.43 12.40
CA SER A 115 -1.55 8.80 11.99
C SER A 115 -2.44 8.82 10.75
N VAL A 116 -2.22 7.90 9.79
CA VAL A 116 -3.08 7.72 8.61
C VAL A 116 -4.50 7.36 9.06
N PHE A 117 -4.69 6.33 9.87
CA PHE A 117 -6.02 5.95 10.33
C PHE A 117 -6.68 7.05 11.16
N LYS A 118 -5.94 7.70 12.05
CA LYS A 118 -6.48 8.80 12.86
C LYS A 118 -6.99 9.98 12.04
N LYS A 119 -6.33 10.30 10.92
CA LYS A 119 -6.56 11.54 10.16
C LYS A 119 -7.24 11.33 8.81
N LEU A 120 -7.13 10.16 8.22
CA LEU A 120 -7.60 9.89 6.85
C LEU A 120 -8.75 8.88 6.79
N ASP A 121 -9.03 8.12 7.85
CA ASP A 121 -10.14 7.17 7.84
C ASP A 121 -11.49 7.93 7.81
N CYS A 122 -12.31 7.57 6.84
CA CYS A 122 -13.65 8.11 6.66
C CYS A 122 -14.77 7.05 6.77
N GLY A 123 -14.39 5.81 7.18
CA GLY A 123 -15.32 4.70 7.39
C GLY A 123 -15.84 4.04 6.11
N TYR A 124 -15.22 4.32 4.97
CA TYR A 124 -15.37 3.65 3.67
C TYR A 124 -14.08 3.75 2.84
N GLY A 125 -12.97 3.77 3.55
CA GLY A 125 -11.60 3.85 3.06
C GLY A 125 -10.85 5.04 3.62
N LEU A 126 -9.57 5.12 3.27
CA LEU A 126 -8.66 6.19 3.67
C LEU A 126 -8.62 7.28 2.61
N LEU A 127 -8.78 8.53 3.03
CA LEU A 127 -8.63 9.70 2.16
C LEU A 127 -7.22 9.77 1.58
N LYS A 128 -7.10 10.29 0.37
CA LYS A 128 -5.81 10.50 -0.28
C LYS A 128 -4.90 11.42 0.52
N LEU A 129 -5.48 12.46 1.08
CA LEU A 129 -4.87 13.48 1.91
C LEU A 129 -5.93 14.19 2.77
N ALA A 130 -5.52 14.82 3.87
CA ALA A 130 -6.37 15.67 4.68
C ALA A 130 -5.54 16.77 5.37
N PRO A 131 -6.15 17.96 5.69
CA PRO A 131 -7.40 18.46 5.11
C PRO A 131 -7.28 18.67 3.59
N PRO A 132 -8.37 18.73 2.82
CA PRO A 132 -8.30 18.95 1.38
C PRO A 132 -7.52 20.22 0.99
N LEU A 133 -6.89 20.16 -0.17
CA LEU A 133 -6.18 21.29 -0.76
C LEU A 133 -7.14 22.44 -1.08
N ARG A 134 -6.70 23.67 -0.81
CA ARG A 134 -7.38 24.90 -1.17
C ARG A 134 -6.80 25.46 -2.46
N ARG A 135 -7.54 26.34 -3.12
CA ARG A 135 -7.02 27.14 -4.24
C ARG A 135 -5.81 27.96 -3.81
N ASN A 136 -4.89 28.15 -4.74
CA ASN A 136 -3.64 28.87 -4.54
C ASN A 136 -2.70 28.25 -3.47
N TYR A 137 -2.81 26.96 -3.19
CA TYR A 137 -1.88 26.29 -2.29
C TYR A 137 -0.87 25.47 -3.11
N PRO A 138 0.43 25.51 -2.82
CA PRO A 138 1.08 26.36 -1.78
C PRO A 138 1.24 27.83 -2.19
N SER A 139 1.09 28.18 -3.46
CA SER A 139 1.04 29.55 -3.98
C SER A 139 0.20 29.59 -5.26
N LYS A 140 -0.09 30.80 -5.78
CA LYS A 140 -0.81 30.96 -7.07
C LYS A 140 -0.04 30.37 -8.25
N GLU A 141 1.27 30.48 -8.23
CA GLU A 141 2.16 30.03 -9.29
C GLU A 141 2.32 28.51 -9.30
N ASN A 142 2.19 27.87 -8.12
CA ASN A 142 2.41 26.45 -7.87
C ASN A 142 1.16 25.76 -7.33
N GLU A 143 -0.03 26.18 -7.78
CA GLU A 143 -1.30 25.57 -7.33
C GLU A 143 -1.34 24.07 -7.63
N LEU A 144 -1.62 23.27 -6.59
CA LEU A 144 -1.57 21.81 -6.68
C LEU A 144 -2.81 21.16 -7.28
N THR A 145 -3.98 21.80 -7.19
CA THR A 145 -5.21 21.16 -7.61
C THR A 145 -6.25 22.14 -8.12
N PHE A 146 -7.00 21.68 -9.12
CA PHE A 146 -8.23 22.29 -9.59
C PHE A 146 -9.47 21.51 -9.13
N ALA A 147 -9.29 20.34 -8.53
CA ALA A 147 -10.38 19.50 -8.04
C ALA A 147 -10.98 20.09 -6.76
N GLN A 148 -12.30 19.98 -6.63
CA GLN A 148 -13.00 20.37 -5.42
C GLN A 148 -12.65 19.42 -4.25
N PRO A 149 -12.77 19.89 -2.98
CA PRO A 149 -12.59 19.04 -1.81
C PRO A 149 -13.44 17.75 -1.87
N GLY A 150 -12.82 16.64 -1.50
CA GLY A 150 -13.45 15.31 -1.52
C GLY A 150 -13.45 14.61 -2.88
N ILE A 151 -12.93 15.24 -3.95
CA ILE A 151 -12.95 14.66 -5.30
C ILE A 151 -11.57 14.19 -5.72
N GLY A 152 -11.47 12.91 -6.13
CA GLY A 152 -10.26 12.33 -6.71
C GLY A 152 -9.05 12.46 -5.78
N GLU A 153 -7.99 13.08 -6.26
CA GLU A 153 -6.77 13.27 -5.46
C GLU A 153 -6.90 14.30 -4.35
N ASN A 154 -7.92 15.18 -4.41
CA ASN A 154 -8.11 16.21 -3.39
C ASN A 154 -9.01 15.76 -2.23
N GLY A 155 -8.57 14.79 -1.47
CA GLY A 155 -9.30 14.30 -0.28
C GLY A 155 -10.41 13.29 -0.60
N GLY A 156 -10.44 12.70 -1.81
CA GLY A 156 -11.22 11.51 -2.09
C GLY A 156 -10.53 10.25 -1.57
N VAL A 157 -11.27 9.14 -1.48
CA VAL A 157 -10.73 7.80 -1.22
C VAL A 157 -10.13 7.28 -2.53
N PHE A 158 -8.82 7.33 -2.66
CA PHE A 158 -8.13 6.86 -3.86
C PHE A 158 -7.81 5.37 -3.70
N CYS A 159 -8.62 4.50 -4.33
CA CYS A 159 -8.63 3.05 -4.06
C CYS A 159 -7.28 2.37 -4.31
N HIS A 160 -6.53 2.81 -5.33
CA HIS A 160 -5.18 2.29 -5.60
C HIS A 160 -4.21 2.55 -4.41
N ALA A 161 -4.21 3.76 -3.85
CA ALA A 161 -3.37 4.10 -2.70
C ALA A 161 -3.80 3.36 -1.42
N ASN A 162 -5.09 3.06 -1.29
CA ASN A 162 -5.64 2.26 -0.20
C ASN A 162 -5.15 0.80 -0.25
N ALA A 163 -5.00 0.21 -1.45
CA ALA A 163 -4.41 -1.12 -1.59
C ALA A 163 -2.98 -1.16 -1.03
N TRP A 164 -2.19 -0.10 -1.18
CA TRP A 164 -0.87 0.02 -0.57
C TRP A 164 -0.92 0.14 0.95
N ALA A 165 -1.95 0.80 1.50
CA ALA A 165 -2.15 0.87 2.95
C ALA A 165 -2.49 -0.50 3.54
N ILE A 166 -3.32 -1.31 2.87
CA ILE A 166 -3.58 -2.72 3.25
C ILE A 166 -2.27 -3.51 3.30
N ILE A 167 -1.43 -3.37 2.27
CA ILE A 167 -0.12 -4.03 2.22
C ILE A 167 0.76 -3.58 3.40
N ALA A 168 0.81 -2.29 3.68
CA ALA A 168 1.59 -1.74 4.78
C ALA A 168 1.13 -2.29 6.14
N GLU A 169 -0.17 -2.36 6.41
CA GLU A 169 -0.70 -2.95 7.65
C GLU A 169 -0.35 -4.45 7.76
N CYS A 170 -0.48 -5.22 6.68
CA CYS A 170 -0.03 -6.61 6.67
C CYS A 170 1.47 -6.73 6.99
N MET A 171 2.32 -5.84 6.46
CA MET A 171 3.76 -5.85 6.72
C MET A 171 4.10 -5.45 8.17
N LEU A 172 3.27 -4.62 8.80
CA LEU A 172 3.37 -4.26 10.22
C LEU A 172 2.82 -5.36 11.14
N GLY A 173 2.03 -6.30 10.59
CA GLY A 173 1.41 -7.40 11.29
C GLY A 173 0.06 -7.05 11.94
N ASP A 174 -0.61 -6.00 11.48
CA ASP A 174 -1.96 -5.64 11.91
C ASP A 174 -3.01 -6.25 10.96
N ASN A 175 -3.32 -7.53 11.19
CA ASN A 175 -4.24 -8.32 10.36
C ASN A 175 -5.68 -7.79 10.42
N GLU A 176 -6.14 -7.35 11.58
CA GLU A 176 -7.51 -6.85 11.76
C GLU A 176 -7.71 -5.53 11.01
N ARG A 177 -6.77 -4.59 11.14
CA ARG A 177 -6.83 -3.31 10.44
C ARG A 177 -6.69 -3.48 8.92
N ALA A 178 -5.78 -4.34 8.47
CA ALA A 178 -5.62 -4.66 7.05
C ALA A 178 -6.91 -5.22 6.44
N PHE A 179 -7.58 -6.14 7.15
CA PHE A 179 -8.82 -6.74 6.65
C PHE A 179 -10.02 -5.79 6.74
N ALA A 180 -10.12 -4.98 7.80
CA ALA A 180 -11.16 -3.95 7.92
C ALA A 180 -11.08 -2.97 6.74
N LEU A 181 -9.88 -2.46 6.44
CA LEU A 181 -9.67 -1.56 5.30
C LEU A 181 -9.97 -2.25 3.96
N TYR A 182 -9.61 -3.53 3.81
CA TYR A 182 -9.97 -4.29 2.61
C TYR A 182 -11.49 -4.33 2.41
N LYS A 183 -12.25 -4.63 3.47
CA LYS A 183 -13.74 -4.67 3.41
C LYS A 183 -14.34 -3.30 3.02
N GLU A 184 -13.82 -2.22 3.58
CA GLU A 184 -14.29 -0.86 3.27
C GLU A 184 -14.18 -0.49 1.79
N LEU A 185 -13.28 -1.14 1.04
CA LEU A 185 -13.06 -0.86 -0.39
C LEU A 185 -13.84 -1.79 -1.32
N ILE A 186 -14.51 -2.81 -0.80
CA ILE A 186 -15.33 -3.71 -1.61
C ILE A 186 -16.56 -2.94 -2.11
N PRO A 187 -16.80 -2.88 -3.45
CA PRO A 187 -17.92 -2.14 -4.00
C PRO A 187 -19.28 -2.49 -3.38
N ASP A 188 -19.52 -3.78 -3.11
CA ASP A 188 -20.75 -4.25 -2.47
C ASP A 188 -20.94 -3.66 -1.05
N GLU A 189 -19.88 -3.53 -0.24
CA GLU A 189 -19.96 -2.94 1.09
C GLU A 189 -20.23 -1.42 1.02
N ILE A 190 -19.67 -0.74 0.03
CA ILE A 190 -19.93 0.68 -0.20
C ILE A 190 -21.37 0.89 -0.67
N ILE A 191 -21.86 0.03 -1.57
CA ILE A 191 -23.24 0.06 -2.06
C ILE A 191 -24.24 -0.20 -0.90
N LYS A 192 -23.93 -1.13 0.01
CA LYS A 192 -24.75 -1.35 1.22
C LYS A 192 -24.85 -0.09 2.09
N LYS A 193 -23.76 0.68 2.14
CA LYS A 193 -23.69 1.91 2.96
C LYS A 193 -24.41 3.09 2.32
N PHE A 194 -24.26 3.30 1.03
CA PHE A 194 -24.68 4.52 0.33
C PHE A 194 -25.85 4.29 -0.64
N GLY A 195 -26.13 3.06 -1.01
CA GLY A 195 -27.10 2.72 -2.06
C GLY A 195 -26.48 2.70 -3.45
N VAL A 196 -27.06 1.87 -4.33
CA VAL A 196 -26.58 1.67 -5.70
C VAL A 196 -26.70 2.94 -6.54
N GLU A 197 -27.75 3.72 -6.33
CA GLU A 197 -28.03 4.97 -7.09
C GLU A 197 -26.95 6.03 -6.82
N LEU A 198 -26.49 6.14 -5.58
CA LEU A 198 -25.42 7.09 -5.24
C LEU A 198 -24.05 6.57 -5.67
N TYR A 199 -23.76 5.28 -5.44
CA TYR A 199 -22.50 4.69 -5.86
C TYR A 199 -22.29 4.80 -7.36
N ASN A 200 -23.32 4.56 -8.14
CA ASN A 200 -23.39 4.80 -9.60
C ASN A 200 -22.22 4.20 -10.41
N ALA A 201 -21.81 2.99 -10.04
CA ALA A 201 -20.83 2.20 -10.79
C ALA A 201 -21.11 0.70 -10.63
N GLU A 202 -20.42 -0.14 -11.41
CA GLU A 202 -20.62 -1.58 -11.41
C GLU A 202 -20.19 -2.20 -10.05
N PRO A 203 -21.05 -3.04 -9.43
CA PRO A 203 -20.80 -3.60 -8.10
C PRO A 203 -19.66 -4.64 -8.07
N TYR A 204 -19.13 -5.04 -9.21
CA TYR A 204 -18.08 -6.05 -9.38
C TYR A 204 -16.77 -5.46 -9.91
N VAL A 205 -16.63 -4.12 -9.94
CA VAL A 205 -15.45 -3.42 -10.42
C VAL A 205 -14.98 -2.42 -9.36
N TYR A 206 -13.69 -2.43 -9.07
CA TYR A 206 -13.11 -1.39 -8.24
C TYR A 206 -13.08 -0.06 -9.00
N ALA A 207 -13.64 0.97 -8.41
CA ALA A 207 -13.48 2.34 -8.91
C ALA A 207 -12.04 2.84 -8.71
N SER A 208 -11.64 3.84 -9.48
CA SER A 208 -10.35 4.53 -9.28
C SER A 208 -10.33 5.28 -7.94
N ASN A 209 -11.45 5.90 -7.61
CA ASN A 209 -11.65 6.62 -6.36
C ASN A 209 -13.14 6.65 -5.99
N ILE A 210 -13.40 6.97 -4.71
CA ILE A 210 -14.73 7.21 -4.16
C ILE A 210 -14.71 8.60 -3.58
N ARG A 211 -15.77 9.36 -3.77
CA ARG A 211 -15.86 10.74 -3.28
C ARG A 211 -15.84 10.78 -1.75
N GLY A 212 -14.96 11.60 -1.20
CA GLY A 212 -14.76 11.76 0.23
C GLY A 212 -15.87 12.58 0.90
N PRO A 213 -15.85 12.66 2.25
CA PRO A 213 -16.94 13.31 3.02
C PRO A 213 -17.17 14.79 2.72
N GLN A 214 -16.19 15.48 2.13
CA GLN A 214 -16.31 16.91 1.77
C GLN A 214 -17.00 17.12 0.42
N ALA A 215 -17.19 16.09 -0.39
CA ALA A 215 -17.96 16.18 -1.62
C ALA A 215 -19.46 16.15 -1.31
N PHE A 216 -20.27 16.89 -2.09
CA PHE A 216 -21.73 16.92 -1.91
C PHE A 216 -22.39 15.55 -2.18
N ASP A 217 -21.74 14.70 -2.97
CA ASP A 217 -22.14 13.35 -3.34
C ASP A 217 -21.15 12.30 -2.79
N ALA A 218 -20.75 12.48 -1.52
CA ALA A 218 -19.88 11.57 -0.80
C ALA A 218 -20.36 10.11 -0.91
N GLY A 219 -19.44 9.20 -1.25
CA GLY A 219 -19.76 7.79 -1.52
C GLY A 219 -19.97 7.46 -3.00
N GLN A 220 -20.08 8.44 -3.90
CA GLN A 220 -20.15 8.18 -5.33
C GLN A 220 -18.81 7.67 -5.84
N ALA A 221 -18.84 6.60 -6.64
CA ALA A 221 -17.66 6.09 -7.33
C ALA A 221 -17.22 7.04 -8.46
N GLY A 222 -15.91 7.15 -8.60
CA GLY A 222 -15.30 7.80 -9.74
C GLY A 222 -15.24 6.86 -10.96
N VAL A 223 -14.20 7.04 -11.79
CA VAL A 223 -14.02 6.22 -12.99
C VAL A 223 -13.82 4.76 -12.63
N SER A 224 -14.63 3.87 -13.19
CA SER A 224 -14.44 2.42 -13.17
C SER A 224 -13.58 1.98 -14.37
N TRP A 225 -12.96 0.79 -14.31
CA TRP A 225 -12.13 0.16 -15.35
C TRP A 225 -10.77 0.85 -15.63
N LEU A 226 -10.62 2.14 -15.42
CA LEU A 226 -9.40 2.91 -15.61
C LEU A 226 -8.68 3.08 -14.26
N SER A 227 -8.15 2.00 -13.72
CA SER A 227 -7.50 2.04 -12.40
C SER A 227 -6.49 0.91 -12.22
N GLY A 228 -5.38 1.19 -11.59
CA GLY A 228 -4.47 0.18 -11.06
C GLY A 228 -5.00 -0.54 -9.81
N THR A 229 -6.18 -0.14 -9.30
CA THR A 229 -6.73 -0.66 -8.04
C THR A 229 -6.91 -2.16 -8.07
N ALA A 230 -7.57 -2.70 -9.12
CA ALA A 230 -7.86 -4.15 -9.20
C ALA A 230 -6.60 -5.01 -9.14
N ALA A 231 -5.55 -4.64 -9.88
CA ALA A 231 -4.28 -5.36 -9.87
C ALA A 231 -3.61 -5.31 -8.49
N TRP A 232 -3.57 -4.13 -7.85
CA TRP A 232 -3.00 -3.98 -6.53
C TRP A 232 -3.83 -4.64 -5.42
N MET A 233 -5.16 -4.68 -5.56
CA MET A 233 -6.01 -5.44 -4.63
C MET A 233 -5.76 -6.95 -4.73
N VAL A 234 -5.55 -7.49 -5.94
CA VAL A 234 -5.11 -8.89 -6.10
C VAL A 234 -3.76 -9.13 -5.41
N VAL A 235 -2.81 -8.23 -5.58
CA VAL A 235 -1.51 -8.31 -4.89
C VAL A 235 -1.69 -8.25 -3.37
N ALA A 236 -2.48 -7.30 -2.87
CA ALA A 236 -2.74 -7.14 -1.44
C ALA A 236 -3.38 -8.41 -0.83
N VAL A 237 -4.41 -8.96 -1.49
CA VAL A 237 -5.09 -10.17 -1.00
C VAL A 237 -4.18 -11.39 -1.09
N MET A 238 -3.64 -11.68 -2.27
CA MET A 238 -2.92 -12.94 -2.49
C MET A 238 -1.54 -12.97 -1.82
N GLN A 239 -0.81 -11.85 -1.89
CA GLN A 239 0.58 -11.85 -1.43
C GLN A 239 0.74 -11.34 0.01
N TYR A 240 -0.28 -10.64 0.55
CA TYR A 240 -0.16 -10.05 1.88
C TYR A 240 -1.24 -10.54 2.85
N ILE A 241 -2.54 -10.48 2.52
CA ILE A 241 -3.57 -11.05 3.42
C ILE A 241 -3.43 -12.58 3.49
N PHE A 242 -3.48 -13.30 2.36
CA PHE A 242 -3.17 -14.74 2.36
C PHE A 242 -1.67 -15.03 2.53
N GLY A 243 -0.83 -14.02 2.32
CA GLY A 243 0.60 -14.10 2.52
C GLY A 243 1.33 -15.09 1.62
N ILE A 244 0.81 -15.36 0.41
CA ILE A 244 1.38 -16.33 -0.53
C ILE A 244 2.18 -15.57 -1.59
N LYS A 245 3.46 -15.30 -1.33
CA LYS A 245 4.33 -14.50 -2.18
C LYS A 245 5.16 -15.38 -3.12
N PRO A 246 5.17 -15.07 -4.43
CA PRO A 246 6.13 -15.67 -5.35
C PRO A 246 7.52 -15.08 -5.10
N GLU A 247 8.47 -15.94 -4.81
CA GLU A 247 9.88 -15.58 -4.65
C GLU A 247 10.73 -16.42 -5.64
N TYR A 248 12.01 -16.11 -5.75
CA TYR A 248 12.91 -16.82 -6.66
C TYR A 248 13.05 -18.30 -6.28
N ASP A 249 13.06 -18.62 -5.00
CA ASP A 249 13.22 -19.99 -4.48
C ASP A 249 11.90 -20.78 -4.37
N GLY A 250 10.75 -20.13 -4.59
CA GLY A 250 9.45 -20.79 -4.45
C GLY A 250 8.33 -19.85 -3.98
N LEU A 251 7.41 -20.39 -3.19
CA LEU A 251 6.35 -19.62 -2.53
C LEU A 251 6.74 -19.35 -1.07
N LYS A 252 6.91 -18.09 -0.70
CA LYS A 252 7.01 -17.70 0.69
C LYS A 252 5.61 -17.58 1.27
N ILE A 253 5.37 -18.25 2.41
CA ILE A 253 4.05 -18.29 3.04
C ILE A 253 4.11 -17.56 4.39
N GLN A 254 3.41 -16.44 4.47
CA GLN A 254 3.33 -15.61 5.68
C GLN A 254 1.97 -14.91 5.72
N PRO A 255 0.90 -15.58 6.18
CA PRO A 255 -0.45 -15.03 6.23
C PRO A 255 -0.57 -13.83 7.18
N CYS A 256 -1.54 -12.99 6.88
CA CYS A 256 -1.99 -11.88 7.73
C CYS A 256 -3.53 -11.84 7.63
N ILE A 257 -4.18 -12.97 7.95
CA ILE A 257 -5.63 -13.15 7.88
C ILE A 257 -6.30 -12.72 9.17
N PRO A 258 -7.58 -12.27 9.12
CA PRO A 258 -8.30 -11.90 10.33
C PRO A 258 -8.47 -13.08 11.28
N ASP A 259 -8.52 -12.81 12.58
CA ASP A 259 -8.61 -13.82 13.62
C ASP A 259 -9.93 -14.60 13.57
N GLU A 260 -10.99 -14.02 13.00
CA GLU A 260 -12.29 -14.66 12.80
C GLU A 260 -12.26 -15.80 11.75
N TRP A 261 -11.27 -15.85 10.88
CA TRP A 261 -11.13 -16.91 9.87
C TRP A 261 -10.35 -18.10 10.44
N GLU A 262 -11.06 -19.09 10.94
CA GLU A 262 -10.42 -20.28 11.56
C GLU A 262 -9.66 -21.14 10.53
N LYS A 263 -10.14 -21.17 9.29
CA LYS A 263 -9.52 -21.98 8.23
C LYS A 263 -9.73 -21.35 6.86
N VAL A 264 -8.63 -21.25 6.11
CA VAL A 264 -8.66 -20.75 4.72
C VAL A 264 -8.00 -21.77 3.81
N THR A 265 -8.59 -22.00 2.63
CA THR A 265 -7.98 -22.86 1.59
C THR A 265 -7.79 -22.04 0.32
N VAL A 266 -6.55 -21.95 -0.14
CA VAL A 266 -6.18 -21.26 -1.38
C VAL A 266 -5.65 -22.29 -2.38
N LYS A 267 -6.20 -22.30 -3.59
CA LYS A 267 -5.65 -23.06 -4.72
C LYS A 267 -4.88 -22.12 -5.63
N ARG A 268 -3.63 -22.47 -5.93
CA ARG A 268 -2.76 -21.63 -6.75
C ARG A 268 -1.87 -22.46 -7.64
N ARG A 269 -1.81 -22.11 -8.93
CA ARG A 269 -0.80 -22.66 -9.84
C ARG A 269 0.44 -21.78 -9.84
N PHE A 270 1.61 -22.40 -9.65
CA PHE A 270 2.89 -21.70 -9.66
C PHE A 270 3.98 -22.62 -10.21
N ARG A 271 4.72 -22.14 -11.23
CA ARG A 271 5.82 -22.88 -11.91
C ARG A 271 5.47 -24.32 -12.30
N GLY A 272 4.24 -24.52 -12.81
CA GLY A 272 3.78 -25.83 -13.30
C GLY A 272 3.12 -26.72 -12.24
N THR A 273 3.25 -26.43 -10.96
CA THR A 273 2.64 -27.17 -9.86
C THR A 273 1.32 -26.54 -9.43
N ASP A 274 0.28 -27.36 -9.22
CA ASP A 274 -0.99 -26.95 -8.62
C ASP A 274 -0.92 -27.14 -7.10
N TYR A 275 -0.82 -26.05 -6.37
CA TYR A 275 -0.76 -26.03 -4.91
C TYR A 275 -2.15 -25.93 -4.29
N THR A 276 -2.41 -26.76 -3.27
CA THR A 276 -3.49 -26.56 -2.31
C THR A 276 -2.88 -26.09 -1.00
N ILE A 277 -3.17 -24.87 -0.60
CA ILE A 277 -2.60 -24.22 0.59
C ILE A 277 -3.71 -24.07 1.61
N ILE A 278 -3.55 -24.72 2.75
CA ILE A 278 -4.50 -24.70 3.87
C ILE A 278 -3.86 -23.86 4.99
N ILE A 279 -4.51 -22.79 5.38
CA ILE A 279 -4.13 -21.99 6.54
C ILE A 279 -5.06 -22.36 7.68
N ASP A 280 -4.55 -23.00 8.71
CA ASP A 280 -5.24 -23.35 9.95
C ASP A 280 -4.96 -22.27 10.99
N ASN A 281 -5.97 -21.46 11.26
CA ASN A 281 -5.92 -20.34 12.18
C ASN A 281 -6.80 -20.62 13.44
N SER A 282 -6.95 -21.86 13.83
CA SER A 282 -7.73 -22.23 15.03
C SER A 282 -7.20 -21.57 16.31
N ALA A 283 -5.93 -21.17 16.31
CA ALA A 283 -5.31 -20.41 17.41
C ALA A 283 -5.63 -18.91 17.40
N LYS A 284 -6.36 -18.39 16.39
CA LYS A 284 -6.66 -16.96 16.22
C LYS A 284 -5.42 -16.06 16.28
N ALA A 285 -4.41 -16.44 15.53
CA ALA A 285 -3.12 -15.76 15.46
C ALA A 285 -2.68 -15.57 13.99
N GLY A 286 -3.59 -15.01 13.18
CA GLY A 286 -3.56 -14.96 11.73
C GLY A 286 -2.33 -14.35 11.08
N ASN A 287 -1.45 -13.70 11.84
CA ASN A 287 -0.21 -13.07 11.37
C ASN A 287 1.07 -13.78 11.89
N ARG A 288 0.94 -14.88 12.65
CA ARG A 288 2.08 -15.62 13.21
C ARG A 288 2.07 -17.07 12.73
N VAL A 289 3.04 -17.44 11.94
CA VAL A 289 3.24 -18.82 11.49
C VAL A 289 4.00 -19.59 12.56
N LYS A 290 3.38 -20.65 13.09
CA LYS A 290 3.99 -21.59 14.02
C LYS A 290 4.66 -22.74 13.31
N GLU A 291 4.02 -23.29 12.28
CA GLU A 291 4.51 -24.47 11.57
C GLU A 291 4.02 -24.46 10.12
N ILE A 292 4.86 -24.96 9.20
CA ILE A 292 4.50 -25.24 7.81
C ILE A 292 4.77 -26.73 7.53
N LYS A 293 3.73 -27.47 7.17
CA LYS A 293 3.81 -28.87 6.71
C LYS A 293 3.63 -28.92 5.20
N VAL A 294 4.42 -29.76 4.53
CA VAL A 294 4.36 -29.90 3.08
C VAL A 294 4.22 -31.37 2.66
N LYS A 295 3.47 -31.59 1.58
CA LYS A 295 3.37 -32.89 0.91
C LYS A 295 3.65 -32.70 -0.57
N ASN A 296 4.52 -33.53 -1.13
CA ASN A 296 5.05 -33.41 -2.49
C ASN A 296 5.75 -32.07 -2.77
N ALA A 297 6.36 -31.49 -1.75
CA ALA A 297 7.09 -30.24 -1.84
C ALA A 297 8.25 -30.23 -0.83
N VAL A 298 9.16 -29.29 -0.97
CA VAL A 298 10.28 -29.07 -0.06
C VAL A 298 10.31 -27.63 0.41
N ILE A 299 10.88 -27.40 1.59
CA ILE A 299 11.10 -26.04 2.12
C ILE A 299 12.60 -25.76 2.01
N ARG A 300 12.96 -24.69 1.29
CA ARG A 300 14.33 -24.17 1.17
C ARG A 300 14.33 -22.66 1.31
N ASN A 301 15.26 -22.12 2.06
CA ASN A 301 15.41 -20.67 2.28
C ASN A 301 14.08 -19.98 2.72
N GLY A 302 13.24 -20.70 3.50
CA GLY A 302 11.93 -20.20 3.94
C GLY A 302 10.86 -20.16 2.86
N CYS A 303 11.12 -20.74 1.68
CA CYS A 303 10.17 -20.86 0.58
C CYS A 303 9.80 -22.32 0.32
N VAL A 304 8.57 -22.53 -0.12
CA VAL A 304 8.06 -23.85 -0.54
C VAL A 304 8.17 -23.98 -2.05
N SER A 305 8.81 -25.04 -2.53
CA SER A 305 8.92 -25.38 -3.95
C SER A 305 8.58 -26.84 -4.21
N SER A 306 8.16 -27.17 -5.43
CA SER A 306 7.83 -28.52 -5.86
C SER A 306 8.03 -28.69 -7.36
N ASP A 307 8.50 -29.88 -7.76
CA ASP A 307 8.57 -30.36 -9.15
C ASP A 307 7.42 -31.31 -9.49
N ALA A 308 6.55 -31.61 -8.53
CA ALA A 308 5.39 -32.47 -8.73
C ALA A 308 4.25 -31.71 -9.43
N LYS A 309 3.34 -32.43 -10.10
CA LYS A 309 2.13 -31.82 -10.69
C LYS A 309 1.23 -31.17 -9.63
N THR A 310 1.17 -31.74 -8.44
CA THR A 310 0.35 -31.27 -7.32
C THR A 310 1.14 -31.28 -6.02
N ALA A 311 0.94 -30.29 -5.19
CA ALA A 311 1.53 -30.20 -3.86
C ALA A 311 0.51 -29.65 -2.85
N GLU A 312 0.66 -30.04 -1.59
CA GLU A 312 -0.17 -29.55 -0.50
C GLU A 312 0.71 -28.88 0.56
N ILE A 313 0.24 -27.74 1.06
CA ILE A 313 0.88 -26.96 2.11
C ILE A 313 -0.14 -26.74 3.22
N THR A 314 0.18 -27.11 4.45
CA THR A 314 -0.60 -26.76 5.62
C THR A 314 0.20 -25.79 6.47
N VAL A 315 -0.36 -24.61 6.71
CA VAL A 315 0.21 -23.55 7.53
C VAL A 315 -0.58 -23.50 8.83
N ILE A 316 0.07 -23.66 9.95
CA ILE A 316 -0.52 -23.57 11.29
C ILE A 316 -0.08 -22.25 11.91
N THR A 317 -1.05 -21.40 12.30
CA THR A 317 -0.78 -20.16 13.03
C THR A 317 -0.80 -20.41 14.54
N GLY A 318 -0.09 -19.54 15.32
CA GLY A 318 -0.06 -19.68 16.78
C GLY A 318 1.07 -18.94 17.49
#